data_04a7f27bba8e31920c7681c509999334
#
_entry.id   04a7f27bba8e31920c7681c509999334
#
_cell.length_a   1.000
_cell.length_b   1.000
_cell.length_c   1.000
_cell.angle_alpha   90.00
_cell.angle_beta   90.00
_cell.angle_gamma   90.00
#
_symmetry.space_group_name_H-M   'P 1'
#
loop_
_entity.id
_entity.type
_entity.pdbx_description
1 polymer ?
#
loop_
_entity_poly.entity_id
_entity_poly.type
_entity_poly.pdbx_seq_one_letter_code
_entity_poly.pdbx_strand_id
1 'polypeptide(L)'
;MPGSLPGFFVCWQSGGRFSFEVRVSKPRGVIESVTPGSVGEELGLQPGDVLLAINGQPPRDVIDVQFYGAEEFLELVVERDGEEWLFEGERDYGEELGLSFVHPTFDVDIRRCANNCDFCFVKQNARGMRKSLYIKDDDYRYSFLFGHFVTLTNLTGEDWDRLEEQRLSPLYVSVHATDPELRRRFLSRKAAPDVLDQLRRLAGLNIEVHTQVVLVPGLNDGEHLERTVRDLEGLRGHPVASVGVVPVGLTRYHPGRCRTYTPAESRALLGQVQPWREANRKRWGSAFVYPSDEWYLVAGLEVPPARAYDGFPQVENGVGMVRRLLDEWQALRGNVPGMQLRPATLACGTLIAPVLRAIVDELNELAGANWRLVPVANEFFGAVTTVSGLLTGQDVVAALRGGPGPLGEVVLLPRAMFTGRYGGGTAPPGTTLDEMHISDIEAELGVPVRMAGTLAEALAASVDPHEEMAAGEPHLAGSTAR
;
A
#
# COMPACT_ATOMS: atom_id res chain seq x y z
N MET A 1 45.90 13.10 15.39
CA MET A 1 44.92 12.12 14.90
C MET A 1 45.12 10.85 15.69
N PRO A 2 44.33 10.50 16.69
CA PRO A 2 44.28 9.14 17.22
C PRO A 2 43.14 8.41 16.57
N GLY A 3 43.44 7.21 16.06
CA GLY A 3 42.48 6.30 15.48
C GLY A 3 41.49 5.80 16.52
N SER A 4 40.23 5.74 16.13
CA SER A 4 39.17 5.04 16.85
C SER A 4 39.53 3.55 16.94
N LEU A 5 39.60 3.04 18.16
CA LEU A 5 39.67 1.60 18.41
C LEU A 5 38.35 0.96 18.00
N PRO A 6 38.34 -0.20 17.34
CA PRO A 6 37.10 -0.93 17.07
C PRO A 6 36.46 -1.35 18.37
N GLY A 7 35.15 -1.09 18.51
CA GLY A 7 34.35 -1.53 19.65
C GLY A 7 34.47 -3.05 19.83
N PHE A 8 34.64 -3.47 21.08
CA PHE A 8 34.70 -4.89 21.42
C PHE A 8 33.29 -5.46 21.40
N PHE A 9 33.02 -6.31 20.42
CA PHE A 9 31.79 -7.11 20.41
C PHE A 9 32.00 -8.37 21.27
N VAL A 10 31.15 -8.59 22.25
CA VAL A 10 31.21 -9.78 23.09
C VAL A 10 29.99 -10.63 22.78
N CYS A 11 30.24 -11.81 22.20
CA CYS A 11 29.22 -12.84 22.04
C CYS A 11 29.38 -13.84 23.20
N TRP A 12 28.32 -14.01 23.99
CA TRP A 12 28.30 -14.95 25.12
C TRP A 12 27.24 -16.02 24.88
N GLN A 13 27.62 -17.29 24.96
CA GLN A 13 26.69 -18.41 25.05
C GLN A 13 26.26 -18.54 26.51
N SER A 14 25.00 -18.24 26.81
CA SER A 14 24.50 -18.31 28.17
C SER A 14 24.21 -19.77 28.56
N GLY A 15 25.17 -20.43 29.20
CA GLY A 15 25.00 -21.75 29.81
C GLY A 15 24.16 -21.72 31.12
N GLY A 16 23.46 -20.67 31.40
CA GLY A 16 22.62 -20.49 32.60
C GLY A 16 21.14 -20.63 32.23
N ARG A 17 20.46 -21.68 32.74
CA ARG A 17 19.01 -21.80 32.64
C ARG A 17 18.31 -20.67 33.37
N PHE A 18 17.91 -19.62 32.64
CA PHE A 18 16.86 -18.73 33.10
C PHE A 18 15.52 -19.32 32.70
N SER A 19 14.85 -20.00 33.64
CA SER A 19 13.50 -20.52 33.45
C SER A 19 12.50 -19.35 33.57
N PHE A 20 12.16 -18.73 32.46
CA PHE A 20 10.92 -17.96 32.35
C PHE A 20 9.81 -18.92 31.93
N GLU A 21 8.98 -19.38 32.88
CA GLU A 21 7.72 -20.05 32.56
C GLU A 21 6.74 -19.01 32.00
N VAL A 22 6.66 -18.88 30.65
CA VAL A 22 5.52 -18.27 29.99
C VAL A 22 4.99 -19.24 28.95
N ARG A 23 3.96 -19.99 29.35
CA ARG A 23 3.14 -20.79 28.44
C ARG A 23 2.13 -19.88 27.72
N VAL A 24 2.59 -19.20 26.70
CA VAL A 24 1.76 -18.69 25.59
C VAL A 24 2.66 -18.86 24.38
N SER A 25 2.11 -19.29 23.25
CA SER A 25 2.88 -19.29 21.99
C SER A 25 3.28 -17.83 21.72
N LYS A 26 4.50 -17.47 22.10
CA LYS A 26 4.99 -16.09 21.98
C LYS A 26 5.05 -15.73 20.51
N PRO A 27 4.70 -14.48 20.16
CA PRO A 27 5.02 -13.90 18.87
C PRO A 27 6.49 -14.17 18.55
N ARG A 28 6.80 -14.57 17.30
CA ARG A 28 8.17 -14.87 16.92
C ARG A 28 8.65 -13.90 15.88
N GLY A 29 9.58 -13.04 16.25
CA GLY A 29 10.30 -12.15 15.36
C GLY A 29 11.39 -12.91 14.60
N VAL A 30 11.01 -13.71 13.60
CA VAL A 30 11.97 -14.45 12.77
C VAL A 30 12.63 -13.50 11.80
N ILE A 31 13.97 -13.39 11.86
CA ILE A 31 14.76 -12.56 10.94
C ILE A 31 14.76 -13.22 9.56
N GLU A 32 14.28 -12.49 8.54
CA GLU A 32 14.29 -12.91 7.14
C GLU A 32 15.62 -12.61 6.48
N SER A 33 16.16 -11.38 6.73
CA SER A 33 17.44 -10.95 6.20
C SER A 33 18.11 -9.94 7.11
N VAL A 34 19.43 -9.85 7.00
CA VAL A 34 20.27 -8.85 7.64
C VAL A 34 20.93 -8.04 6.53
N THR A 35 20.86 -6.71 6.61
CA THR A 35 21.44 -5.81 5.62
C THR A 35 22.96 -5.80 5.74
N PRO A 36 23.71 -6.02 4.66
CA PRO A 36 25.18 -5.93 4.68
C PRO A 36 25.67 -4.55 5.15
N GLY A 37 26.63 -4.54 6.06
CA GLY A 37 27.20 -3.33 6.67
C GLY A 37 26.31 -2.68 7.74
N SER A 38 25.26 -3.35 8.20
CA SER A 38 24.41 -2.89 9.30
C SER A 38 24.91 -3.35 10.66
N VAL A 39 24.43 -2.70 11.73
CA VAL A 39 24.71 -3.09 13.11
C VAL A 39 24.33 -4.55 13.38
N GLY A 40 23.22 -5.04 12.78
CA GLY A 40 22.81 -6.44 12.92
C GLY A 40 23.82 -7.43 12.33
N GLU A 41 24.43 -7.10 11.19
CA GLU A 41 25.53 -7.92 10.62
C GLU A 41 26.77 -7.88 11.50
N GLU A 42 27.17 -6.70 11.99
CA GLU A 42 28.35 -6.54 12.86
C GLU A 42 28.19 -7.29 14.17
N LEU A 43 26.99 -7.33 14.74
CA LEU A 43 26.64 -8.13 15.91
C LEU A 43 26.63 -9.65 15.62
N GLY A 44 26.60 -10.06 14.35
CA GLY A 44 26.60 -11.47 13.95
C GLY A 44 25.21 -12.11 13.92
N LEU A 45 24.15 -11.31 13.80
CA LEU A 45 22.79 -11.80 13.58
C LEU A 45 22.67 -12.45 12.20
N GLN A 46 21.78 -13.43 12.07
CA GLN A 46 21.64 -14.22 10.85
C GLN A 46 20.17 -14.42 10.47
N PRO A 47 19.87 -14.61 9.16
CA PRO A 47 18.55 -15.10 8.75
C PRO A 47 18.20 -16.40 9.45
N GLY A 48 16.98 -16.50 9.97
CA GLY A 48 16.48 -17.62 10.75
C GLY A 48 16.57 -17.44 12.26
N ASP A 49 17.34 -16.48 12.78
CA ASP A 49 17.32 -16.12 14.19
C ASP A 49 15.92 -15.64 14.60
N VAL A 50 15.51 -15.97 15.81
CA VAL A 50 14.24 -15.49 16.39
C VAL A 50 14.54 -14.45 17.46
N LEU A 51 14.21 -13.18 17.22
CA LEU A 51 14.39 -12.12 18.19
C LEU A 51 13.43 -12.29 19.37
N LEU A 52 13.96 -12.50 20.57
CA LEU A 52 13.21 -12.73 21.79
C LEU A 52 13.08 -11.47 22.66
N ALA A 53 14.16 -10.69 22.74
CA ALA A 53 14.17 -9.43 23.46
C ALA A 53 15.15 -8.43 22.84
N ILE A 54 14.87 -7.14 23.03
CA ILE A 54 15.74 -6.02 22.71
C ILE A 54 15.74 -5.08 23.91
N ASN A 55 16.91 -4.81 24.49
CA ASN A 55 17.09 -4.02 25.72
C ASN A 55 16.16 -4.47 26.85
N GLY A 56 16.05 -5.80 27.04
CA GLY A 56 15.19 -6.43 28.05
C GLY A 56 13.69 -6.41 27.74
N GLN A 57 13.25 -5.87 26.61
CA GLN A 57 11.85 -5.79 26.21
C GLN A 57 11.52 -6.80 25.11
N PRO A 58 10.48 -7.66 25.26
CA PRO A 58 10.06 -8.59 24.23
C PRO A 58 9.28 -7.83 23.12
N PRO A 59 9.79 -7.76 21.89
CA PRO A 59 9.13 -7.03 20.82
C PRO A 59 7.90 -7.81 20.32
N ARG A 60 6.80 -7.09 20.07
CA ARG A 60 5.54 -7.62 19.51
C ARG A 60 5.49 -7.54 17.98
N ASP A 61 6.27 -6.62 17.42
CA ASP A 61 6.32 -6.29 15.99
C ASP A 61 7.56 -5.45 15.66
N VAL A 62 7.71 -5.12 14.37
CA VAL A 62 8.83 -4.30 13.88
C VAL A 62 8.82 -2.88 14.45
N ILE A 63 7.68 -2.37 14.90
CA ILE A 63 7.59 -1.04 15.53
C ILE A 63 8.30 -1.07 16.89
N ASP A 64 8.04 -2.12 17.69
CA ASP A 64 8.74 -2.31 18.97
C ASP A 64 10.25 -2.49 18.75
N VAL A 65 10.66 -3.20 17.68
CA VAL A 65 12.08 -3.34 17.33
C VAL A 65 12.71 -1.98 17.03
N GLN A 66 12.05 -1.15 16.25
CA GLN A 66 12.52 0.20 15.93
C GLN A 66 12.57 1.09 17.17
N PHE A 67 11.55 1.00 18.02
CA PHE A 67 11.43 1.83 19.22
C PHE A 67 12.45 1.46 20.28
N TYR A 68 12.51 0.18 20.69
CA TYR A 68 13.45 -0.29 21.71
C TYR A 68 14.90 -0.39 21.20
N GLY A 69 15.09 -0.55 19.89
CA GLY A 69 16.38 -0.55 19.23
C GLY A 69 16.92 0.85 18.89
N ALA A 70 16.25 1.93 19.32
CA ALA A 70 16.70 3.30 19.06
C ALA A 70 17.83 3.77 20.00
N GLU A 71 18.16 3.01 21.05
CA GLU A 71 19.21 3.32 22.02
C GLU A 71 20.61 3.13 21.41
N GLU A 72 21.61 3.85 21.96
CA GLU A 72 23.00 3.73 21.55
C GLU A 72 23.62 2.37 21.94
N PHE A 73 23.22 1.83 23.10
CA PHE A 73 23.61 0.48 23.54
C PHE A 73 22.50 -0.50 23.26
N LEU A 74 22.84 -1.61 22.61
CA LEU A 74 21.92 -2.67 22.23
C LEU A 74 22.26 -3.96 22.95
N GLU A 75 21.25 -4.54 23.61
CA GLU A 75 21.25 -5.90 24.12
C GLU A 75 20.17 -6.69 23.39
N LEU A 76 20.57 -7.67 22.58
CA LEU A 76 19.66 -8.48 21.77
C LEU A 76 19.71 -9.93 22.22
N VAL A 77 18.58 -10.48 22.66
CA VAL A 77 18.44 -11.90 22.94
C VAL A 77 17.74 -12.57 21.77
N VAL A 78 18.37 -13.56 21.18
CA VAL A 78 17.81 -14.33 20.06
C VAL A 78 17.83 -15.84 20.34
N GLU A 79 16.88 -16.57 19.77
CA GLU A 79 16.92 -18.04 19.70
C GLU A 79 17.55 -18.42 18.35
N ARG A 80 18.64 -19.20 18.37
CA ARG A 80 19.32 -19.78 17.21
C ARG A 80 19.52 -21.28 17.46
N ASP A 81 19.02 -22.14 16.59
CA ASP A 81 19.10 -23.62 16.71
C ASP A 81 18.54 -24.17 18.04
N GLY A 82 17.58 -23.47 18.66
CA GLY A 82 16.95 -23.85 19.92
C GLY A 82 17.73 -23.43 21.16
N GLU A 83 18.80 -22.66 21.02
CA GLU A 83 19.60 -22.07 22.10
C GLU A 83 19.43 -20.55 22.14
N GLU A 84 19.42 -19.96 23.33
CA GLU A 84 19.39 -18.51 23.51
C GLU A 84 20.80 -17.92 23.45
N TRP A 85 20.95 -16.89 22.61
CA TRP A 85 22.18 -16.14 22.41
C TRP A 85 21.95 -14.68 22.81
N LEU A 86 22.94 -14.10 23.51
CA LEU A 86 22.99 -12.71 23.86
C LEU A 86 24.03 -12.01 22.98
N PHE A 87 23.60 -10.95 22.29
CA PHE A 87 24.45 -10.06 21.50
C PHE A 87 24.41 -8.67 22.12
N GLU A 88 25.57 -8.11 22.37
CA GLU A 88 25.71 -6.76 22.94
C GLU A 88 26.60 -5.91 22.02
N GLY A 89 26.24 -4.66 21.83
CA GLY A 89 27.04 -3.73 21.03
C GLY A 89 26.56 -2.29 21.15
N GLU A 90 27.40 -1.40 20.69
CA GLU A 90 27.11 0.03 20.59
C GLU A 90 26.86 0.39 19.13
N ARG A 91 26.01 1.38 18.89
CA ARG A 91 25.74 1.94 17.56
C ARG A 91 25.80 3.47 17.61
N ASP A 92 26.23 4.07 16.53
CA ASP A 92 26.15 5.50 16.36
C ASP A 92 24.71 5.96 16.07
N TYR A 93 24.40 7.20 16.42
CA TYR A 93 23.10 7.80 16.13
C TYR A 93 22.83 7.82 14.63
N GLY A 94 21.73 7.17 14.21
CA GLY A 94 21.33 7.10 12.81
C GLY A 94 21.77 5.83 12.07
N GLU A 95 22.58 4.97 12.67
CA GLU A 95 22.86 3.64 12.11
C GLU A 95 21.63 2.76 12.23
N GLU A 96 21.32 2.04 11.15
CA GLU A 96 20.18 1.12 11.12
C GLU A 96 20.58 -0.25 11.67
N LEU A 97 19.68 -0.85 12.46
CA LEU A 97 19.85 -2.25 12.90
C LEU A 97 19.88 -3.22 11.70
N GLY A 98 19.25 -2.85 10.59
CA GLY A 98 19.33 -3.56 9.31
C GLY A 98 18.63 -4.91 9.28
N LEU A 99 17.64 -5.15 10.16
CA LEU A 99 16.91 -6.40 10.23
C LEU A 99 15.59 -6.33 9.45
N SER A 100 15.37 -7.31 8.58
CA SER A 100 14.05 -7.58 8.01
C SER A 100 13.46 -8.84 8.65
N PHE A 101 12.15 -8.87 8.83
CA PHE A 101 11.46 -9.98 9.47
C PHE A 101 10.50 -10.67 8.51
N VAL A 102 10.30 -11.98 8.68
CA VAL A 102 9.37 -12.79 7.88
C VAL A 102 7.95 -12.21 7.92
N HIS A 103 7.56 -11.62 9.07
CA HIS A 103 6.27 -10.94 9.22
C HIS A 103 6.43 -9.67 10.05
N PRO A 104 5.78 -8.55 9.69
CA PRO A 104 5.94 -7.28 10.40
C PRO A 104 5.31 -7.29 11.80
N THR A 105 4.29 -8.12 12.04
CA THR A 105 3.72 -8.37 13.36
C THR A 105 4.03 -9.78 13.80
N PHE A 106 4.73 -9.95 14.90
CA PHE A 106 5.26 -11.25 15.34
C PHE A 106 4.18 -12.19 15.86
N ASP A 107 3.06 -11.64 16.36
CA ASP A 107 1.88 -12.37 16.77
C ASP A 107 1.06 -12.91 15.59
N VAL A 108 1.39 -12.51 14.35
CA VAL A 108 0.68 -12.88 13.11
C VAL A 108 -0.83 -12.57 13.16
N ASP A 109 -1.31 -11.96 14.24
CA ASP A 109 -2.73 -11.70 14.46
C ASP A 109 -3.05 -10.25 14.12
N ILE A 110 -3.70 -10.06 12.95
CA ILE A 110 -4.18 -8.75 12.51
C ILE A 110 -5.40 -8.35 13.33
N ARG A 111 -5.41 -7.14 13.88
CA ARG A 111 -6.57 -6.60 14.58
C ARG A 111 -7.74 -6.43 13.62
N ARG A 112 -8.80 -7.20 13.88
CA ARG A 112 -9.93 -7.30 12.95
C ARG A 112 -10.93 -6.17 13.14
N CYS A 113 -11.42 -5.65 12.03
CA CYS A 113 -12.50 -4.68 12.01
C CYS A 113 -13.80 -5.29 12.55
N ALA A 114 -14.36 -4.66 13.57
CA ALA A 114 -15.63 -5.07 14.18
C ALA A 114 -16.87 -4.42 13.52
N ASN A 115 -16.66 -3.55 12.51
CA ASN A 115 -17.73 -2.88 11.79
C ASN A 115 -18.42 -3.81 10.79
N ASN A 116 -19.65 -3.46 10.41
CA ASN A 116 -20.46 -4.25 9.49
C ASN A 116 -21.01 -3.41 8.33
N CYS A 117 -20.18 -2.52 7.78
CA CYS A 117 -20.53 -1.58 6.71
C CYS A 117 -21.20 -2.30 5.53
N ASP A 118 -22.26 -1.69 4.96
CA ASP A 118 -22.95 -2.25 3.80
C ASP A 118 -22.05 -2.20 2.53
N PHE A 119 -21.15 -1.23 2.45
CA PHE A 119 -20.19 -1.05 1.35
C PHE A 119 -18.86 -1.77 1.56
N CYS A 120 -18.68 -2.55 2.64
CA CYS A 120 -17.41 -3.22 2.95
C CYS A 120 -16.98 -4.15 1.81
N PHE A 121 -15.82 -3.85 1.20
CA PHE A 121 -15.31 -4.61 0.07
C PHE A 121 -15.00 -6.08 0.43
N VAL A 122 -14.47 -6.32 1.63
CA VAL A 122 -14.17 -7.69 2.09
C VAL A 122 -15.39 -8.61 2.08
N LYS A 123 -16.60 -8.05 2.34
CA LYS A 123 -17.86 -8.83 2.29
C LYS A 123 -18.33 -9.14 0.87
N GLN A 124 -17.76 -8.47 -0.11
CA GLN A 124 -18.12 -8.60 -1.52
C GLN A 124 -17.19 -9.56 -2.26
N ASN A 125 -16.27 -10.23 -1.56
CA ASN A 125 -15.41 -11.24 -2.15
C ASN A 125 -16.17 -12.55 -2.35
N ALA A 126 -15.99 -13.15 -3.53
CA ALA A 126 -16.53 -14.48 -3.84
C ALA A 126 -15.90 -15.55 -2.92
N ARG A 127 -16.57 -16.69 -2.78
CA ARG A 127 -15.99 -17.83 -2.07
C ARG A 127 -14.89 -18.49 -2.89
N GLY A 128 -13.87 -19.05 -2.23
CA GLY A 128 -12.79 -19.82 -2.87
C GLY A 128 -11.65 -18.97 -3.40
N MET A 129 -11.55 -17.71 -2.98
CA MET A 129 -10.40 -16.86 -3.28
C MET A 129 -9.32 -16.97 -2.21
N ARG A 130 -8.17 -16.40 -2.45
CA ARG A 130 -7.03 -16.32 -1.52
C ARG A 130 -7.47 -15.85 -0.12
N LYS A 131 -7.04 -16.55 0.93
CA LYS A 131 -7.51 -16.38 2.32
C LYS A 131 -7.32 -14.94 2.86
N SER A 132 -6.26 -14.25 2.45
CA SER A 132 -5.99 -12.88 2.89
C SER A 132 -7.09 -11.89 2.50
N LEU A 133 -7.85 -12.13 1.43
CA LEU A 133 -8.95 -11.27 0.98
C LEU A 133 -10.16 -11.25 1.92
N TYR A 134 -10.25 -12.20 2.85
CA TYR A 134 -11.35 -12.26 3.82
C TYR A 134 -10.97 -11.67 5.19
N ILE A 135 -9.76 -11.15 5.32
CA ILE A 135 -9.31 -10.48 6.54
C ILE A 135 -9.82 -9.04 6.49
N LYS A 136 -10.64 -8.71 7.48
CA LYS A 136 -11.11 -7.33 7.70
C LYS A 136 -10.09 -6.62 8.58
N ASP A 137 -9.11 -6.00 7.95
CA ASP A 137 -8.07 -5.24 8.63
C ASP A 137 -8.63 -3.94 9.24
N ASP A 138 -8.27 -3.67 10.50
CA ASP A 138 -8.51 -2.41 11.21
C ASP A 138 -7.38 -2.22 12.25
N ASP A 139 -6.15 -2.56 11.84
CA ASP A 139 -4.95 -2.58 12.69
C ASP A 139 -4.15 -1.29 12.53
N TYR A 140 -4.08 -0.47 13.59
CA TYR A 140 -3.34 0.79 13.57
C TYR A 140 -1.84 0.63 13.29
N ARG A 141 -1.26 -0.57 13.55
CA ARG A 141 0.14 -0.87 13.22
C ARG A 141 0.33 -0.89 11.71
N TYR A 142 -0.60 -1.50 10.97
CA TYR A 142 -0.58 -1.47 9.50
C TYR A 142 -0.92 -0.09 8.93
N SER A 143 -1.70 0.71 9.66
CA SER A 143 -1.89 2.12 9.32
C SER A 143 -0.57 2.87 9.33
N PHE A 144 0.19 2.74 10.41
CA PHE A 144 1.51 3.39 10.55
C PHE A 144 2.54 2.84 9.56
N LEU A 145 2.66 1.50 9.43
CA LEU A 145 3.70 0.86 8.62
C LEU A 145 3.45 0.97 7.11
N PHE A 146 2.19 0.90 6.68
CA PHE A 146 1.84 0.69 5.26
C PHE A 146 0.76 1.63 4.74
N GLY A 147 0.29 2.59 5.52
CA GLY A 147 -0.75 3.53 5.08
C GLY A 147 -2.16 2.94 5.01
N HIS A 148 -2.43 1.80 5.66
CA HIS A 148 -3.77 1.21 5.69
C HIS A 148 -4.75 2.10 6.45
N PHE A 149 -5.94 2.31 5.88
CA PHE A 149 -6.96 3.15 6.49
C PHE A 149 -7.76 2.37 7.53
N VAL A 150 -7.66 2.82 8.79
CA VAL A 150 -8.34 2.22 9.95
C VAL A 150 -9.50 3.07 10.43
N THR A 151 -10.49 2.44 11.08
CA THR A 151 -11.68 3.14 11.55
C THR A 151 -11.56 3.68 12.98
N LEU A 152 -10.52 3.31 13.71
CA LEU A 152 -10.28 3.58 15.13
C LEU A 152 -11.40 3.03 16.06
N THR A 153 -12.27 2.12 15.58
CA THR A 153 -13.43 1.65 16.37
C THR A 153 -13.12 0.48 17.28
N ASN A 154 -11.92 -0.12 17.15
CA ASN A 154 -11.49 -1.31 17.90
C ASN A 154 -10.29 -1.03 18.83
N LEU A 155 -9.84 0.22 18.98
CA LEU A 155 -8.74 0.58 19.87
C LEU A 155 -9.09 0.35 21.33
N THR A 156 -8.21 -0.32 22.06
CA THR A 156 -8.26 -0.54 23.51
C THR A 156 -7.53 0.56 24.27
N GLY A 157 -7.59 0.54 25.62
CA GLY A 157 -6.76 1.42 26.45
C GLY A 157 -5.27 1.24 26.19
N GLU A 158 -4.81 -0.02 26.13
CA GLU A 158 -3.41 -0.37 25.87
C GLU A 158 -2.93 0.13 24.48
N ASP A 159 -3.82 0.15 23.48
CA ASP A 159 -3.47 0.70 22.16
C ASP A 159 -3.25 2.21 22.21
N TRP A 160 -4.08 2.91 22.98
CA TRP A 160 -3.92 4.34 23.19
C TRP A 160 -2.66 4.67 23.99
N ASP A 161 -2.34 3.87 25.01
CA ASP A 161 -1.12 4.02 25.80
C ASP A 161 0.12 3.83 24.91
N ARG A 162 0.08 2.83 24.01
CA ARG A 162 1.16 2.60 23.05
C ARG A 162 1.29 3.72 22.02
N LEU A 163 0.17 4.25 21.50
CA LEU A 163 0.18 5.39 20.59
C LEU A 163 0.81 6.63 21.24
N GLU A 164 0.55 6.83 22.55
CA GLU A 164 1.16 7.91 23.34
C GLU A 164 2.65 7.70 23.56
N GLU A 165 3.07 6.48 23.94
CA GLU A 165 4.46 6.12 24.20
C GLU A 165 5.32 6.23 22.94
N GLN A 166 4.89 5.58 21.85
CA GLN A 166 5.69 5.41 20.64
C GLN A 166 5.42 6.48 19.57
N ARG A 167 4.38 7.31 19.75
CA ARG A 167 4.00 8.41 18.84
C ARG A 167 3.94 8.00 17.39
N LEU A 168 3.15 6.95 17.10
CA LEU A 168 3.01 6.38 15.76
C LEU A 168 2.33 7.37 14.81
N SER A 169 3.12 8.10 14.05
CA SER A 169 2.69 9.16 13.14
C SER A 169 3.40 9.01 11.78
N PRO A 170 2.67 9.20 10.65
CA PRO A 170 1.25 9.47 10.56
C PRO A 170 0.35 8.23 10.71
N LEU A 171 -0.95 8.45 10.97
CA LEU A 171 -1.98 7.44 10.86
C LEU A 171 -2.95 7.76 9.73
N TYR A 172 -3.54 6.74 9.15
CA TYR A 172 -4.51 6.83 8.06
C TYR A 172 -5.89 6.40 8.57
N VAL A 173 -6.88 7.32 8.56
CA VAL A 173 -8.15 7.10 9.26
C VAL A 173 -9.34 7.19 8.33
N SER A 174 -10.15 6.12 8.27
CA SER A 174 -11.45 6.05 7.61
C SER A 174 -12.51 6.79 8.43
N VAL A 175 -12.83 8.01 8.04
CA VAL A 175 -13.83 8.86 8.72
C VAL A 175 -15.23 8.60 8.17
N HIS A 176 -15.42 8.67 6.87
CA HIS A 176 -16.64 8.54 6.08
C HIS A 176 -17.72 9.60 6.38
N ALA A 177 -17.94 9.95 7.63
CA ALA A 177 -18.82 11.04 8.09
C ALA A 177 -18.41 11.49 9.50
N THR A 178 -18.51 12.80 9.78
CA THR A 178 -18.29 13.37 11.12
C THR A 178 -19.59 13.44 11.94
N ASP A 179 -20.74 13.39 11.29
CA ASP A 179 -22.02 13.21 12.01
C ASP A 179 -22.02 11.84 12.73
N PRO A 180 -22.14 11.79 14.08
CA PRO A 180 -22.00 10.54 14.82
C PRO A 180 -23.12 9.53 14.51
N GLU A 181 -24.35 9.99 14.25
CA GLU A 181 -25.47 9.09 13.95
C GLU A 181 -25.33 8.51 12.56
N LEU A 182 -25.00 9.36 11.57
CA LEU A 182 -24.73 8.92 10.20
C LEU A 182 -23.54 7.94 10.18
N ARG A 183 -22.45 8.25 10.90
CA ARG A 183 -21.27 7.38 10.96
C ARG A 183 -21.61 6.03 11.59
N ARG A 184 -22.34 5.98 12.70
CA ARG A 184 -22.78 4.72 13.33
C ARG A 184 -23.66 3.89 12.40
N ARG A 185 -24.56 4.53 11.68
CA ARG A 185 -25.38 3.89 10.64
C ARG A 185 -24.51 3.36 9.50
N PHE A 186 -23.56 4.18 9.00
CA PHE A 186 -22.65 3.84 7.91
C PHE A 186 -21.77 2.63 8.26
N LEU A 187 -21.21 2.60 9.46
CA LEU A 187 -20.41 1.50 9.98
C LEU A 187 -21.26 0.30 10.45
N SER A 188 -22.57 0.44 10.48
CA SER A 188 -23.50 -0.54 11.07
C SER A 188 -23.08 -0.95 12.48
N ARG A 189 -22.61 0.03 13.30
CA ARG A 189 -22.10 -0.18 14.65
C ARG A 189 -22.57 0.92 15.61
N LYS A 190 -23.57 0.59 16.44
CA LYS A 190 -24.16 1.54 17.42
C LYS A 190 -23.13 2.08 18.44
N ALA A 191 -22.16 1.24 18.81
CA ALA A 191 -21.11 1.58 19.78
C ALA A 191 -19.87 2.22 19.15
N ALA A 192 -19.91 2.63 17.86
CA ALA A 192 -18.77 3.33 17.27
C ALA A 192 -18.55 4.66 18.00
N PRO A 193 -17.32 4.93 18.47
CA PRO A 193 -16.99 6.19 19.15
C PRO A 193 -17.15 7.39 18.20
N ASP A 194 -17.23 8.59 18.78
CA ASP A 194 -17.18 9.82 18.00
C ASP A 194 -15.78 9.97 17.39
N VAL A 195 -15.71 10.10 16.07
CA VAL A 195 -14.43 10.20 15.35
C VAL A 195 -13.73 11.52 15.62
N LEU A 196 -14.47 12.61 15.81
CA LEU A 196 -13.88 13.92 16.11
C LEU A 196 -13.20 13.91 17.48
N ASP A 197 -13.77 13.21 18.47
CA ASP A 197 -13.13 13.07 19.78
C ASP A 197 -11.86 12.22 19.69
N GLN A 198 -11.87 11.15 18.89
CA GLN A 198 -10.68 10.35 18.65
C GLN A 198 -9.58 11.15 17.92
N LEU A 199 -9.95 11.94 16.90
CA LEU A 199 -9.01 12.81 16.20
C LEU A 199 -8.43 13.89 17.13
N ARG A 200 -9.24 14.49 18.01
CA ARG A 200 -8.74 15.43 19.04
C ARG A 200 -7.78 14.76 20.01
N ARG A 201 -8.02 13.51 20.39
CA ARG A 201 -7.09 12.73 21.22
C ARG A 201 -5.76 12.52 20.51
N LEU A 202 -5.77 12.13 19.24
CA LEU A 202 -4.56 12.02 18.42
C LEU A 202 -3.81 13.35 18.29
N ALA A 203 -4.56 14.47 18.18
CA ALA A 203 -3.98 15.81 18.22
C ALA A 203 -3.19 16.05 19.52
N GLY A 204 -3.77 15.71 20.68
CA GLY A 204 -3.12 15.82 21.97
C GLY A 204 -1.82 15.02 22.10
N LEU A 205 -1.68 13.96 21.29
CA LEU A 205 -0.48 13.11 21.22
C LEU A 205 0.51 13.54 20.12
N ASN A 206 0.26 14.63 19.40
CA ASN A 206 1.05 15.06 18.24
C ASN A 206 1.12 14.02 17.10
N ILE A 207 0.07 13.25 16.89
CA ILE A 207 -0.01 12.26 15.81
C ILE A 207 -0.72 12.89 14.62
N GLU A 208 -0.02 12.99 13.49
CA GLU A 208 -0.60 13.44 12.22
C GLU A 208 -1.54 12.39 11.64
N VAL A 209 -2.62 12.84 10.98
CA VAL A 209 -3.64 11.95 10.43
C VAL A 209 -3.98 12.34 9.00
N HIS A 210 -3.91 11.36 8.09
CA HIS A 210 -4.53 11.43 6.78
C HIS A 210 -5.91 10.78 6.83
N THR A 211 -6.95 11.50 6.42
CA THR A 211 -8.32 10.99 6.53
C THR A 211 -8.89 10.55 5.19
N GLN A 212 -9.78 9.55 5.22
CA GLN A 212 -10.48 9.04 4.05
C GLN A 212 -11.99 9.16 4.23
N VAL A 213 -12.67 9.60 3.18
CA VAL A 213 -14.12 9.57 3.04
C VAL A 213 -14.48 8.72 1.82
N VAL A 214 -14.97 7.49 2.06
CA VAL A 214 -15.58 6.68 1.00
C VAL A 214 -17.00 7.19 0.78
N LEU A 215 -17.28 7.71 -0.41
CA LEU A 215 -18.60 8.24 -0.74
C LEU A 215 -19.51 7.16 -1.31
N VAL A 216 -20.72 7.09 -0.76
CA VAL A 216 -21.81 6.23 -1.23
C VAL A 216 -22.96 7.15 -1.66
N PRO A 217 -23.42 7.06 -2.93
CA PRO A 217 -24.46 7.92 -3.46
C PRO A 217 -25.74 7.94 -2.60
N GLY A 218 -26.17 9.15 -2.21
CA GLY A 218 -27.37 9.39 -1.41
C GLY A 218 -27.26 8.98 0.07
N LEU A 219 -26.05 8.68 0.56
CA LEU A 219 -25.86 8.33 1.97
C LEU A 219 -25.00 9.36 2.73
N ASN A 220 -23.80 9.64 2.27
CA ASN A 220 -22.86 10.56 2.92
C ASN A 220 -22.27 11.62 1.96
N ASP A 221 -22.87 11.79 0.80
CA ASP A 221 -22.55 12.83 -0.20
C ASP A 221 -23.29 14.16 0.07
N GLY A 222 -23.20 15.11 -0.85
CA GLY A 222 -23.85 16.41 -0.76
C GLY A 222 -23.52 17.16 0.53
N GLU A 223 -24.57 17.55 1.29
CA GLU A 223 -24.45 18.31 2.55
C GLU A 223 -23.69 17.55 3.64
N HIS A 224 -23.79 16.22 3.65
CA HIS A 224 -23.05 15.38 4.59
C HIS A 224 -21.54 15.43 4.34
N LEU A 225 -21.13 15.40 3.08
CA LEU A 225 -19.72 15.58 2.71
C LEU A 225 -19.25 17.01 3.07
N GLU A 226 -20.03 18.02 2.78
CA GLU A 226 -19.70 19.42 3.12
C GLU A 226 -19.50 19.58 4.62
N ARG A 227 -20.42 19.03 5.45
CA ARG A 227 -20.26 19.04 6.91
C ARG A 227 -18.96 18.31 7.32
N THR A 228 -18.73 17.11 6.78
CA THR A 228 -17.53 16.31 7.12
C THR A 228 -16.25 17.06 6.79
N VAL A 229 -16.15 17.67 5.61
CA VAL A 229 -14.98 18.46 5.22
C VAL A 229 -14.80 19.67 6.14
N ARG A 230 -15.87 20.41 6.44
CA ARG A 230 -15.82 21.56 7.35
C ARG A 230 -15.35 21.20 8.76
N ASP A 231 -15.86 20.09 9.30
CA ASP A 231 -15.47 19.62 10.64
C ASP A 231 -13.99 19.21 10.67
N LEU A 232 -13.50 18.54 9.60
CA LEU A 232 -12.10 18.15 9.46
C LEU A 232 -11.19 19.36 9.20
N GLU A 233 -11.66 20.39 8.46
CA GLU A 233 -10.94 21.66 8.31
C GLU A 233 -10.73 22.35 9.66
N GLY A 234 -11.68 22.21 10.60
CA GLY A 234 -11.53 22.69 11.96
C GLY A 234 -10.40 22.03 12.75
N LEU A 235 -9.93 20.86 12.30
CA LEU A 235 -8.80 20.11 12.86
C LEU A 235 -7.55 20.14 11.96
N ARG A 236 -7.56 20.97 10.91
CA ARG A 236 -6.47 21.06 9.95
C ARG A 236 -5.17 21.49 10.60
N GLY A 237 -4.07 20.82 10.14
CA GLY A 237 -2.72 21.09 10.62
C GLY A 237 -2.45 20.51 12.00
N HIS A 238 -3.50 20.03 12.70
CA HIS A 238 -3.33 19.31 13.95
C HIS A 238 -4.66 18.68 14.42
N PRO A 239 -4.89 17.36 14.25
CA PRO A 239 -3.98 16.38 13.64
C PRO A 239 -4.18 16.19 12.12
N VAL A 240 -5.25 16.76 11.50
CA VAL A 240 -5.65 16.37 10.14
C VAL A 240 -4.80 17.09 9.09
N ALA A 241 -3.96 16.32 8.40
CA ALA A 241 -3.10 16.83 7.32
C ALA A 241 -3.83 16.87 5.96
N SER A 242 -4.68 15.87 5.67
CA SER A 242 -5.38 15.78 4.39
C SER A 242 -6.67 14.95 4.48
N VAL A 243 -7.55 15.17 3.49
CA VAL A 243 -8.81 14.43 3.32
C VAL A 243 -8.84 13.83 1.92
N GLY A 244 -8.75 12.50 1.81
CA GLY A 244 -8.98 11.76 0.58
C GLY A 244 -10.48 11.48 0.39
N VAL A 245 -11.01 11.80 -0.78
CA VAL A 245 -12.40 11.53 -1.15
C VAL A 245 -12.42 10.50 -2.26
N VAL A 246 -12.93 9.29 -1.96
CA VAL A 246 -12.92 8.16 -2.90
C VAL A 246 -14.34 7.65 -3.16
N PRO A 247 -14.66 7.18 -4.36
CA PRO A 247 -15.96 6.57 -4.62
C PRO A 247 -16.03 5.18 -3.98
N VAL A 248 -17.24 4.73 -3.70
CA VAL A 248 -17.48 3.35 -3.24
C VAL A 248 -17.11 2.34 -4.32
N GLY A 249 -16.25 1.37 -3.95
CA GLY A 249 -15.95 0.21 -4.79
C GLY A 249 -16.98 -0.90 -4.59
N LEU A 250 -17.56 -1.40 -5.67
CA LEU A 250 -18.56 -2.46 -5.65
C LEU A 250 -18.19 -3.61 -6.59
N THR A 251 -18.70 -4.81 -6.23
CA THR A 251 -18.64 -6.02 -7.07
C THR A 251 -20.04 -6.56 -7.31
N ARG A 252 -20.17 -7.52 -8.24
CA ARG A 252 -21.45 -8.24 -8.47
C ARG A 252 -21.97 -8.97 -7.22
N TYR A 253 -21.11 -9.26 -6.25
CA TYR A 253 -21.48 -9.95 -5.01
C TYR A 253 -22.00 -9.01 -3.92
N HIS A 254 -22.07 -7.70 -4.22
CA HIS A 254 -22.65 -6.73 -3.30
C HIS A 254 -24.16 -7.00 -3.12
N PRO A 255 -24.71 -6.90 -1.88
CA PRO A 255 -26.09 -7.24 -1.59
C PRO A 255 -27.13 -6.25 -2.14
N GLY A 256 -26.74 -5.30 -3.01
CA GLY A 256 -27.66 -4.42 -3.75
C GLY A 256 -28.15 -3.17 -3.01
N ARG A 257 -27.55 -2.80 -1.88
CA ARG A 257 -27.95 -1.61 -1.10
C ARG A 257 -27.23 -0.32 -1.52
N CYS A 258 -26.13 -0.44 -2.25
CA CYS A 258 -25.33 0.67 -2.78
C CYS A 258 -25.23 0.57 -4.30
N ARG A 259 -24.90 1.68 -4.92
CA ARG A 259 -24.55 1.76 -6.35
C ARG A 259 -23.29 2.59 -6.54
N THR A 260 -22.63 2.48 -7.67
CA THR A 260 -21.51 3.33 -8.07
C THR A 260 -22.02 4.69 -8.55
N TYR A 261 -21.11 5.64 -8.65
CA TYR A 261 -21.36 6.97 -9.22
C TYR A 261 -21.43 6.93 -10.75
N THR A 262 -22.31 7.75 -11.31
CA THR A 262 -22.38 8.00 -12.76
C THR A 262 -21.36 9.07 -13.18
N PRO A 263 -21.02 9.18 -14.48
CA PRO A 263 -20.16 10.26 -14.98
C PRO A 263 -20.65 11.66 -14.63
N ALA A 264 -21.96 11.88 -14.67
CA ALA A 264 -22.56 13.18 -14.33
C ALA A 264 -22.41 13.51 -12.84
N GLU A 265 -22.64 12.53 -11.96
CA GLU A 265 -22.47 12.68 -10.50
C GLU A 265 -20.99 12.90 -10.14
N SER A 266 -20.06 12.21 -10.82
CA SER A 266 -18.62 12.41 -10.63
C SER A 266 -18.20 13.83 -11.00
N ARG A 267 -18.73 14.40 -12.12
CA ARG A 267 -18.50 15.81 -12.46
C ARG A 267 -19.08 16.76 -11.42
N ALA A 268 -20.27 16.48 -10.92
CA ALA A 268 -20.90 17.29 -9.89
C ALA A 268 -20.09 17.31 -8.59
N LEU A 269 -19.57 16.13 -8.16
CA LEU A 269 -18.68 16.04 -7.00
C LEU A 269 -17.41 16.85 -7.20
N LEU A 270 -16.73 16.70 -8.34
CA LEU A 270 -15.52 17.47 -8.63
C LEU A 270 -15.79 18.98 -8.60
N GLY A 271 -16.95 19.41 -9.13
CA GLY A 271 -17.42 20.80 -9.04
C GLY A 271 -17.70 21.26 -7.60
N GLN A 272 -18.23 20.38 -6.74
CA GLN A 272 -18.48 20.68 -5.32
C GLN A 272 -17.16 20.82 -4.53
N VAL A 273 -16.18 19.98 -4.79
CA VAL A 273 -14.91 19.95 -4.06
C VAL A 273 -13.94 21.04 -4.49
N GLN A 274 -13.99 21.48 -5.75
CA GLN A 274 -13.05 22.44 -6.31
C GLN A 274 -12.98 23.78 -5.55
N PRO A 275 -14.10 24.43 -5.14
CA PRO A 275 -14.05 25.65 -4.34
C PRO A 275 -13.35 25.48 -2.99
N TRP A 276 -13.53 24.32 -2.33
CA TRP A 276 -12.85 24.03 -1.07
C TRP A 276 -11.34 23.90 -1.26
N ARG A 277 -10.91 23.22 -2.30
CA ARG A 277 -9.48 23.10 -2.67
C ARG A 277 -8.84 24.46 -2.93
N GLU A 278 -9.52 25.33 -3.69
CA GLU A 278 -9.04 26.67 -4.00
C GLU A 278 -8.96 27.55 -2.76
N ALA A 279 -10.00 27.55 -1.92
CA ALA A 279 -10.04 28.30 -0.67
C ALA A 279 -8.92 27.86 0.28
N ASN A 280 -8.72 26.53 0.41
CA ASN A 280 -7.67 25.95 1.26
C ASN A 280 -6.28 26.31 0.73
N ARG A 281 -6.05 26.20 -0.58
CA ARG A 281 -4.76 26.56 -1.20
C ARG A 281 -4.45 28.04 -1.00
N LYS A 282 -5.44 28.92 -1.18
CA LYS A 282 -5.28 30.36 -0.96
C LYS A 282 -4.94 30.70 0.49
N ARG A 283 -5.57 29.99 1.44
CA ARG A 283 -5.43 30.28 2.88
C ARG A 283 -4.19 29.61 3.49
N TRP A 284 -3.85 28.39 3.05
CA TRP A 284 -2.92 27.51 3.74
C TRP A 284 -1.78 26.97 2.86
N GLY A 285 -1.79 27.27 1.56
CA GLY A 285 -0.77 26.81 0.61
C GLY A 285 -0.97 25.42 0.04
N SER A 286 -1.93 24.61 0.55
CA SER A 286 -2.24 23.27 0.04
C SER A 286 -3.74 23.01 -0.05
N ALA A 287 -4.15 22.07 -0.91
CA ALA A 287 -5.55 21.84 -1.24
C ALA A 287 -6.37 21.23 -0.10
N PHE A 288 -5.72 20.46 0.78
CA PHE A 288 -6.34 19.75 1.92
C PHE A 288 -7.30 18.63 1.53
N VAL A 289 -8.22 18.84 0.55
CA VAL A 289 -9.19 17.84 0.09
C VAL A 289 -8.77 17.33 -1.28
N TYR A 290 -8.65 16.02 -1.41
CA TYR A 290 -8.12 15.35 -2.60
C TYR A 290 -9.09 14.28 -3.11
N PRO A 291 -9.86 14.57 -4.18
CA PRO A 291 -10.58 13.52 -4.90
C PRO A 291 -9.59 12.52 -5.52
N SER A 292 -9.90 11.22 -5.45
CA SER A 292 -9.12 10.19 -6.15
C SER A 292 -9.18 10.37 -7.67
N ASP A 293 -8.19 9.84 -8.37
CA ASP A 293 -8.12 9.92 -9.84
C ASP A 293 -9.31 9.22 -10.50
N GLU A 294 -9.91 8.22 -9.85
CA GLU A 294 -11.10 7.53 -10.32
C GLU A 294 -12.26 8.50 -10.63
N TRP A 295 -12.45 9.56 -9.83
CA TRP A 295 -13.47 10.57 -10.11
C TRP A 295 -13.28 11.25 -11.46
N TYR A 296 -12.03 11.59 -11.80
CA TYR A 296 -11.70 12.23 -13.08
C TYR A 296 -11.89 11.26 -14.23
N LEU A 297 -11.41 10.02 -14.09
CA LEU A 297 -11.54 8.99 -15.14
C LEU A 297 -13.00 8.64 -15.41
N VAL A 298 -13.82 8.43 -14.37
CA VAL A 298 -15.26 8.18 -14.51
C VAL A 298 -15.97 9.39 -15.11
N ALA A 299 -15.61 10.61 -14.75
CA ALA A 299 -16.15 11.84 -15.32
C ALA A 299 -15.74 12.06 -16.78
N GLY A 300 -14.77 11.31 -17.30
CA GLY A 300 -14.16 11.54 -18.62
C GLY A 300 -13.37 12.86 -18.67
N LEU A 301 -12.70 13.21 -17.58
CA LEU A 301 -11.88 14.41 -17.43
C LEU A 301 -10.41 14.03 -17.26
N GLU A 302 -9.53 14.95 -17.66
CA GLU A 302 -8.10 14.82 -17.38
C GLU A 302 -7.82 14.99 -15.88
N VAL A 303 -6.87 14.22 -15.35
CA VAL A 303 -6.39 14.40 -13.99
C VAL A 303 -5.59 15.71 -13.86
N PRO A 304 -5.65 16.38 -12.71
CA PRO A 304 -4.92 17.63 -12.47
C PRO A 304 -3.40 17.50 -12.65
N PRO A 305 -2.68 18.60 -12.88
CA PRO A 305 -1.22 18.60 -12.89
C PRO A 305 -0.63 18.28 -11.50
N ALA A 306 0.62 17.78 -11.45
CA ALA A 306 1.31 17.34 -10.22
C ALA A 306 1.24 18.36 -9.06
N ARG A 307 1.39 19.66 -9.38
CA ARG A 307 1.28 20.74 -8.37
C ARG A 307 -0.08 20.80 -7.66
N ALA A 308 -1.12 20.16 -8.20
CA ALA A 308 -2.45 20.13 -7.59
C ALA A 308 -2.59 19.05 -6.50
N TYR A 309 -1.60 18.17 -6.38
CA TYR A 309 -1.59 17.06 -5.42
C TYR A 309 -0.70 17.33 -4.19
N ASP A 310 0.00 18.47 -4.13
CA ASP A 310 0.77 18.94 -2.96
C ASP A 310 1.71 17.85 -2.37
N GLY A 311 2.47 17.15 -3.22
CA GLY A 311 3.38 16.08 -2.80
C GLY A 311 2.74 14.69 -2.70
N PHE A 312 1.48 14.54 -3.14
CA PHE A 312 0.76 13.25 -3.19
C PHE A 312 0.54 12.57 -1.82
N PRO A 313 -0.03 13.25 -0.83
CA PRO A 313 -0.19 12.71 0.52
C PRO A 313 -1.22 11.59 0.65
N GLN A 314 -1.92 11.22 -0.42
CA GLN A 314 -3.03 10.27 -0.44
C GLN A 314 -2.90 9.24 -1.57
N VAL A 315 -1.67 8.86 -1.96
CA VAL A 315 -1.44 7.92 -3.08
C VAL A 315 -2.13 6.58 -2.84
N GLU A 316 -2.15 6.10 -1.60
CA GLU A 316 -2.80 4.84 -1.18
C GLU A 316 -4.32 4.86 -1.43
N ASN A 317 -4.92 6.04 -1.50
CA ASN A 317 -6.32 6.27 -1.89
C ASN A 317 -6.53 6.44 -3.40
N GLY A 318 -5.53 6.18 -4.22
CA GLY A 318 -5.60 6.38 -5.66
C GLY A 318 -5.62 7.86 -6.07
N VAL A 319 -5.06 8.75 -5.23
CA VAL A 319 -4.96 10.18 -5.49
C VAL A 319 -3.62 10.50 -6.14
N GLY A 320 -3.62 10.83 -7.42
CA GLY A 320 -2.44 11.21 -8.17
C GLY A 320 -1.65 10.04 -8.77
N MET A 321 -2.13 8.80 -8.69
CA MET A 321 -1.48 7.65 -9.33
C MET A 321 -1.43 7.80 -10.86
N VAL A 322 -2.54 8.23 -11.48
CA VAL A 322 -2.60 8.48 -12.93
C VAL A 322 -1.72 9.67 -13.30
N ARG A 323 -1.66 10.70 -12.46
CA ARG A 323 -0.77 11.83 -12.69
C ARG A 323 0.69 11.39 -12.66
N ARG A 324 1.10 10.57 -11.69
CA ARG A 324 2.47 10.03 -11.62
C ARG A 324 2.81 9.18 -12.85
N LEU A 325 1.89 8.35 -13.32
CA LEU A 325 2.04 7.58 -14.57
C LEU A 325 2.27 8.51 -15.78
N LEU A 326 1.49 9.59 -15.90
CA LEU A 326 1.63 10.54 -16.99
C LEU A 326 2.94 11.35 -16.90
N ASP A 327 3.37 11.71 -15.69
CA ASP A 327 4.63 12.42 -15.48
C ASP A 327 5.84 11.50 -15.75
N GLU A 328 5.74 10.22 -15.35
CA GLU A 328 6.74 9.20 -15.70
C GLU A 328 6.87 9.05 -17.22
N TRP A 329 5.73 8.97 -17.93
CA TRP A 329 5.75 8.95 -19.40
C TRP A 329 6.45 10.17 -20.00
N GLN A 330 6.13 11.37 -19.52
CA GLN A 330 6.78 12.59 -20.00
C GLN A 330 8.31 12.59 -19.77
N ALA A 331 8.77 11.98 -18.69
CA ALA A 331 10.20 11.84 -18.41
C ALA A 331 10.89 10.79 -19.30
N LEU A 332 10.19 9.69 -19.62
CA LEU A 332 10.75 8.56 -20.37
C LEU A 332 10.68 8.75 -21.88
N ARG A 333 9.64 9.42 -22.40
CA ARG A 333 9.35 9.49 -23.84
C ARG A 333 10.50 10.01 -24.71
N GLY A 334 11.35 10.87 -24.15
CA GLY A 334 12.53 11.39 -24.84
C GLY A 334 13.63 10.35 -25.10
N ASN A 335 13.66 9.28 -24.33
CA ASN A 335 14.63 8.20 -24.41
C ASN A 335 14.13 7.01 -25.25
N VAL A 336 12.83 6.99 -25.61
CA VAL A 336 12.20 5.90 -26.36
C VAL A 336 12.67 5.78 -27.82
N PRO A 337 12.92 6.89 -28.56
CA PRO A 337 13.40 6.80 -29.93
C PRO A 337 14.75 6.04 -30.00
N GLY A 338 14.78 4.99 -30.85
CA GLY A 338 15.96 4.13 -31.01
C GLY A 338 16.04 2.93 -30.07
N MET A 339 15.13 2.80 -29.09
CA MET A 339 15.02 1.58 -28.30
C MET A 339 14.56 0.42 -29.17
N GLN A 340 15.20 -0.74 -29.05
CA GLN A 340 14.78 -1.99 -29.67
C GLN A 340 13.79 -2.70 -28.73
N LEU A 341 12.51 -2.41 -28.91
CA LEU A 341 11.44 -2.98 -28.09
C LEU A 341 10.80 -4.19 -28.78
N ARG A 342 10.72 -5.30 -28.08
CA ARG A 342 10.00 -6.49 -28.57
C ARG A 342 8.49 -6.19 -28.68
N PRO A 343 7.79 -6.81 -29.65
CA PRO A 343 6.32 -6.80 -29.69
C PRO A 343 5.75 -7.26 -28.36
N ALA A 344 4.88 -6.45 -27.76
CA ALA A 344 4.35 -6.72 -26.43
C ALA A 344 2.83 -6.51 -26.35
N THR A 345 2.19 -7.24 -25.44
CA THR A 345 0.79 -7.00 -25.07
C THR A 345 0.73 -6.50 -23.62
N LEU A 346 0.22 -5.29 -23.44
CA LEU A 346 -0.06 -4.71 -22.13
C LEU A 346 -1.54 -4.94 -21.77
N ALA A 347 -1.81 -5.67 -20.69
CA ALA A 347 -3.15 -5.83 -20.14
C ALA A 347 -3.44 -4.82 -19.03
N CYS A 348 -4.66 -4.33 -18.93
CA CYS A 348 -5.06 -3.39 -17.87
C CYS A 348 -6.56 -3.49 -17.60
N GLY A 349 -7.01 -2.92 -16.47
CA GLY A 349 -8.43 -2.69 -16.21
C GLY A 349 -9.03 -1.66 -17.18
N THR A 350 -10.34 -1.72 -17.36
CA THR A 350 -11.05 -0.88 -18.34
C THR A 350 -11.01 0.61 -18.01
N LEU A 351 -10.92 0.99 -16.72
CA LEU A 351 -10.93 2.38 -16.29
C LEU A 351 -9.71 3.17 -16.76
N ILE A 352 -8.51 2.56 -16.66
CA ILE A 352 -7.25 3.22 -17.04
C ILE A 352 -6.93 3.10 -18.53
N ALA A 353 -7.66 2.24 -19.25
CA ALA A 353 -7.38 1.93 -20.65
C ALA A 353 -7.30 3.14 -21.58
N PRO A 354 -8.15 4.19 -21.48
CA PRO A 354 -8.01 5.38 -22.34
C PRO A 354 -6.68 6.10 -22.17
N VAL A 355 -6.17 6.20 -20.93
CA VAL A 355 -4.89 6.84 -20.62
C VAL A 355 -3.73 6.02 -21.17
N LEU A 356 -3.72 4.71 -20.89
CA LEU A 356 -2.66 3.82 -21.36
C LEU A 356 -2.65 3.68 -22.88
N ARG A 357 -3.82 3.77 -23.55
CA ARG A 357 -3.90 3.74 -25.01
C ARG A 357 -3.12 4.88 -25.63
N ALA A 358 -3.33 6.11 -25.16
CA ALA A 358 -2.60 7.27 -25.65
C ALA A 358 -1.08 7.10 -25.47
N ILE A 359 -0.64 6.54 -24.34
CA ILE A 359 0.78 6.25 -24.09
C ILE A 359 1.31 5.17 -25.06
N VAL A 360 0.58 4.07 -25.23
CA VAL A 360 1.00 2.96 -26.11
C VAL A 360 1.02 3.40 -27.57
N ASP A 361 0.05 4.18 -28.03
CA ASP A 361 0.00 4.71 -29.37
C ASP A 361 1.22 5.63 -29.64
N GLU A 362 1.52 6.57 -28.73
CA GLU A 362 2.70 7.43 -28.84
C GLU A 362 4.03 6.64 -28.75
N LEU A 363 4.11 5.64 -27.86
CA LEU A 363 5.29 4.75 -27.76
C LEU A 363 5.54 4.02 -29.08
N ASN A 364 4.50 3.47 -29.70
CA ASN A 364 4.59 2.79 -31.00
C ASN A 364 5.08 3.74 -32.11
N GLU A 365 4.60 4.99 -32.10
CA GLU A 365 5.06 6.02 -33.06
C GLU A 365 6.54 6.38 -32.84
N LEU A 366 6.97 6.55 -31.60
CA LEU A 366 8.33 7.00 -31.25
C LEU A 366 9.39 5.91 -31.44
N ALA A 367 9.09 4.66 -31.07
CA ALA A 367 10.05 3.55 -31.13
C ALA A 367 9.90 2.68 -32.38
N GLY A 368 8.83 2.85 -33.17
CA GLY A 368 8.47 1.85 -34.19
C GLY A 368 8.11 0.49 -33.56
N ALA A 369 7.72 0.49 -32.28
CA ALA A 369 7.35 -0.70 -31.55
C ALA A 369 5.99 -1.24 -32.00
N ASN A 370 5.71 -2.49 -31.64
CA ASN A 370 4.43 -3.12 -31.92
C ASN A 370 3.79 -3.59 -30.61
N TRP A 371 3.50 -2.60 -29.75
CA TRP A 371 2.78 -2.86 -28.51
C TRP A 371 1.28 -2.78 -28.71
N ARG A 372 0.57 -3.67 -28.06
CA ARG A 372 -0.88 -3.75 -28.07
C ARG A 372 -1.43 -3.57 -26.66
N LEU A 373 -2.44 -2.72 -26.50
CA LEU A 373 -3.18 -2.61 -25.26
C LEU A 373 -4.44 -3.47 -25.30
N VAL A 374 -4.64 -4.30 -24.25
CA VAL A 374 -5.83 -5.12 -24.04
C VAL A 374 -6.52 -4.72 -22.75
N PRO A 375 -7.59 -3.92 -22.82
CA PRO A 375 -8.46 -3.70 -21.67
C PRO A 375 -9.19 -4.99 -21.29
N VAL A 376 -9.04 -5.44 -20.06
CA VAL A 376 -9.66 -6.65 -19.54
C VAL A 376 -10.94 -6.29 -18.82
N ALA A 377 -12.08 -6.79 -19.29
CA ALA A 377 -13.33 -6.72 -18.56
C ALA A 377 -13.27 -7.68 -17.37
N ASN A 378 -13.66 -7.20 -16.19
CA ASN A 378 -13.71 -8.04 -15.00
C ASN A 378 -15.02 -8.85 -14.99
N GLU A 379 -14.96 -10.07 -15.50
CA GLU A 379 -16.12 -10.96 -15.51
C GLU A 379 -16.33 -11.60 -14.14
N PHE A 380 -15.28 -11.81 -13.39
CA PHE A 380 -15.35 -12.44 -12.07
C PHE A 380 -16.07 -11.56 -11.04
N PHE A 381 -15.63 -10.33 -10.84
CA PHE A 381 -16.25 -9.38 -9.90
C PHE A 381 -17.40 -8.58 -10.54
N GLY A 382 -17.58 -8.66 -11.85
CA GLY A 382 -18.60 -7.95 -12.63
C GLY A 382 -18.11 -6.63 -13.22
N ALA A 383 -18.81 -6.16 -14.27
CA ALA A 383 -18.45 -4.99 -15.06
C ALA A 383 -18.35 -3.66 -14.27
N VAL A 384 -18.88 -3.61 -13.06
CA VAL A 384 -18.73 -2.46 -12.14
C VAL A 384 -17.33 -2.36 -11.55
N THR A 385 -16.53 -3.43 -11.63
CA THR A 385 -15.15 -3.50 -11.15
C THR A 385 -14.22 -3.24 -12.32
N THR A 386 -13.64 -2.06 -12.40
CA THR A 386 -12.94 -1.56 -13.60
C THR A 386 -11.44 -1.36 -13.38
N VAL A 387 -10.95 -1.52 -12.15
CA VAL A 387 -9.56 -1.26 -11.76
C VAL A 387 -8.65 -2.45 -12.03
N SER A 388 -7.39 -2.20 -12.42
CA SER A 388 -6.40 -3.23 -12.75
C SER A 388 -6.04 -4.13 -11.56
N GLY A 389 -6.02 -3.60 -10.33
CA GLY A 389 -5.66 -4.36 -9.13
C GLY A 389 -6.65 -5.44 -8.71
N LEU A 390 -7.85 -5.46 -9.31
CA LEU A 390 -8.88 -6.46 -9.04
C LEU A 390 -9.10 -7.44 -10.19
N LEU A 391 -8.24 -7.43 -11.20
CA LEU A 391 -8.26 -8.43 -12.26
C LEU A 391 -7.89 -9.81 -11.71
N THR A 392 -8.59 -10.84 -12.18
CA THR A 392 -8.24 -12.23 -11.88
C THR A 392 -7.36 -12.81 -12.98
N GLY A 393 -6.60 -13.86 -12.66
CA GLY A 393 -5.81 -14.57 -13.65
C GLY A 393 -6.68 -15.15 -14.78
N GLN A 394 -7.84 -15.70 -14.42
CA GLN A 394 -8.80 -16.26 -15.38
C GLN A 394 -9.35 -15.21 -16.35
N ASP A 395 -9.74 -14.02 -15.86
CA ASP A 395 -10.23 -12.93 -16.72
C ASP A 395 -9.15 -12.47 -17.70
N VAL A 396 -7.90 -12.35 -17.22
CA VAL A 396 -6.74 -11.96 -18.04
C VAL A 396 -6.48 -13.00 -19.12
N VAL A 397 -6.38 -14.29 -18.77
CA VAL A 397 -6.15 -15.37 -19.74
C VAL A 397 -7.26 -15.43 -20.78
N ALA A 398 -8.52 -15.35 -20.36
CA ALA A 398 -9.67 -15.36 -21.27
C ALA A 398 -9.65 -14.17 -22.24
N ALA A 399 -9.40 -12.96 -21.75
CA ALA A 399 -9.33 -11.75 -22.57
C ALA A 399 -8.17 -11.78 -23.58
N LEU A 400 -7.01 -12.27 -23.17
CA LEU A 400 -5.83 -12.34 -24.02
C LEU A 400 -5.94 -13.44 -25.09
N ARG A 401 -6.52 -14.59 -24.77
CA ARG A 401 -6.80 -15.66 -25.75
C ARG A 401 -7.91 -15.31 -26.74
N GLY A 402 -8.94 -14.63 -26.27
CA GLY A 402 -10.10 -14.21 -27.06
C GLY A 402 -9.88 -12.94 -27.89
N GLY A 403 -8.80 -12.22 -27.65
CA GLY A 403 -8.50 -10.95 -28.29
C GLY A 403 -8.02 -11.12 -29.75
N PRO A 404 -8.17 -10.09 -30.58
CA PRO A 404 -7.73 -10.13 -31.98
C PRO A 404 -6.19 -10.06 -32.09
N GLY A 405 -5.60 -10.95 -32.92
CA GLY A 405 -4.17 -10.94 -33.24
C GLY A 405 -3.23 -11.58 -32.21
N PRO A 406 -1.94 -11.69 -32.54
CA PRO A 406 -0.94 -12.34 -31.68
C PRO A 406 -0.62 -11.55 -30.43
N LEU A 407 -0.16 -12.24 -29.37
CA LEU A 407 0.20 -11.62 -28.09
C LEU A 407 1.54 -10.85 -28.13
N GLY A 408 2.31 -10.99 -29.21
CA GLY A 408 3.68 -10.52 -29.24
C GLY A 408 4.63 -11.49 -28.53
N GLU A 409 5.81 -11.02 -28.17
CA GLU A 409 6.88 -11.82 -27.56
C GLU A 409 6.85 -11.78 -26.04
N VAL A 410 6.14 -10.81 -25.45
CA VAL A 410 5.96 -10.68 -24.00
C VAL A 410 4.57 -10.12 -23.68
N VAL A 411 4.00 -10.59 -22.58
CA VAL A 411 2.78 -10.05 -21.97
C VAL A 411 3.15 -9.31 -20.71
N LEU A 412 2.69 -8.07 -20.61
CA LEU A 412 2.91 -7.19 -19.46
C LEU A 412 1.62 -7.11 -18.65
N LEU A 413 1.68 -7.50 -17.38
CA LEU A 413 0.55 -7.47 -16.46
C LEU A 413 0.78 -6.45 -15.34
N PRO A 414 -0.28 -5.75 -14.87
CA PRO A 414 -0.15 -4.79 -13.79
C PRO A 414 0.24 -5.49 -12.48
N ARG A 415 1.35 -5.06 -11.88
CA ARG A 415 1.83 -5.60 -10.59
C ARG A 415 0.74 -5.60 -9.51
N ALA A 416 -0.15 -4.60 -9.54
CA ALA A 416 -1.23 -4.44 -8.56
C ALA A 416 -2.22 -5.60 -8.49
N MET A 417 -2.29 -6.48 -9.51
CA MET A 417 -3.17 -7.65 -9.48
C MET A 417 -2.58 -8.86 -8.75
N PHE A 418 -1.30 -8.79 -8.38
CA PHE A 418 -0.58 -9.89 -7.74
C PHE A 418 -0.33 -9.63 -6.25
N THR A 419 -0.07 -10.70 -5.49
CA THR A 419 0.41 -10.58 -4.11
C THR A 419 1.76 -9.91 -4.08
N GLY A 420 1.91 -8.92 -3.19
CA GLY A 420 3.21 -8.40 -2.79
C GLY A 420 3.92 -9.29 -1.76
N ARG A 421 5.15 -8.92 -1.42
CA ARG A 421 6.00 -9.64 -0.45
C ARG A 421 5.38 -9.75 0.94
N TYR A 422 4.57 -8.76 1.36
CA TYR A 422 3.95 -8.66 2.68
C TYR A 422 2.42 -8.79 2.64
N GLY A 423 1.87 -9.36 1.59
CA GLY A 423 0.42 -9.52 1.45
C GLY A 423 -0.16 -10.60 2.37
N GLY A 424 -0.07 -10.45 3.68
CA GLY A 424 -0.78 -11.11 4.80
C GLY A 424 -1.39 -12.51 4.60
N GLY A 425 -0.85 -13.33 3.71
CA GLY A 425 -1.40 -14.64 3.34
C GLY A 425 -0.32 -15.67 3.03
N THR A 426 -0.74 -16.92 2.98
CA THR A 426 0.11 -18.07 2.64
C THR A 426 0.42 -18.21 1.14
N ALA A 427 -0.12 -17.32 0.30
CA ALA A 427 0.12 -17.34 -1.14
C ALA A 427 1.49 -16.75 -1.48
N PRO A 428 2.28 -17.40 -2.35
CA PRO A 428 3.58 -16.89 -2.76
C PRO A 428 3.44 -15.56 -3.52
N PRO A 429 4.48 -14.71 -3.52
CA PRO A 429 4.51 -13.51 -4.36
C PRO A 429 4.23 -13.85 -5.83
N GLY A 430 3.53 -12.95 -6.54
CA GLY A 430 3.16 -13.21 -7.93
C GLY A 430 1.90 -14.06 -8.12
N THR A 431 1.10 -14.23 -7.06
CA THR A 431 -0.20 -14.94 -7.11
C THR A 431 -1.35 -13.94 -7.22
N THR A 432 -2.29 -14.19 -8.12
CA THR A 432 -3.49 -13.39 -8.35
C THR A 432 -4.56 -13.59 -7.25
N LEU A 433 -5.67 -12.87 -7.33
CA LEU A 433 -6.78 -12.96 -6.39
C LEU A 433 -7.47 -14.34 -6.40
N ASP A 434 -7.51 -15.01 -7.55
CA ASP A 434 -8.07 -16.34 -7.80
C ASP A 434 -7.02 -17.46 -7.72
N GLU A 435 -5.91 -17.20 -7.02
CA GLU A 435 -4.84 -18.17 -6.72
C GLU A 435 -4.03 -18.68 -7.93
N MET A 436 -4.13 -18.04 -9.11
CA MET A 436 -3.24 -18.34 -10.24
C MET A 436 -1.88 -17.67 -10.00
N HIS A 437 -0.79 -18.41 -10.09
CA HIS A 437 0.55 -17.84 -10.11
C HIS A 437 0.90 -17.31 -11.51
N ILE A 438 1.82 -16.35 -11.59
CA ILE A 438 2.24 -15.76 -12.87
C ILE A 438 2.77 -16.82 -13.87
N SER A 439 3.44 -17.87 -13.37
CA SER A 439 3.89 -18.99 -14.20
C SER A 439 2.75 -19.82 -14.80
N ASP A 440 1.60 -19.89 -14.14
CA ASP A 440 0.42 -20.58 -14.64
C ASP A 440 -0.19 -19.78 -15.81
N ILE A 441 -0.23 -18.44 -15.64
CA ILE A 441 -0.68 -17.52 -16.72
C ILE A 441 0.27 -17.63 -17.91
N GLU A 442 1.58 -17.66 -17.69
CA GLU A 442 2.60 -17.84 -18.72
C GLU A 442 2.40 -19.16 -19.48
N ALA A 443 2.20 -20.26 -18.75
CA ALA A 443 1.94 -21.58 -19.34
C ALA A 443 0.65 -21.59 -20.17
N GLU A 444 -0.41 -20.95 -19.67
CA GLU A 444 -1.69 -20.82 -20.36
C GLU A 444 -1.60 -19.99 -21.66
N LEU A 445 -0.80 -18.94 -21.66
CA LEU A 445 -0.67 -18.04 -22.82
C LEU A 445 0.39 -18.50 -23.82
N GLY A 446 1.36 -19.31 -23.40
CA GLY A 446 2.46 -19.82 -24.21
C GLY A 446 3.47 -18.75 -24.63
N VAL A 447 3.51 -17.60 -23.93
CA VAL A 447 4.46 -16.51 -24.12
C VAL A 447 4.92 -15.98 -22.77
N PRO A 448 6.14 -15.43 -22.63
CA PRO A 448 6.63 -14.86 -21.40
C PRO A 448 5.68 -13.82 -20.82
N VAL A 449 5.45 -13.89 -19.50
CA VAL A 449 4.62 -12.94 -18.75
C VAL A 449 5.48 -12.20 -17.74
N ARG A 450 5.36 -10.88 -17.68
CA ARG A 450 6.11 -10.02 -16.76
C ARG A 450 5.16 -9.09 -16.02
N MET A 451 5.46 -8.85 -14.73
CA MET A 451 4.75 -7.84 -13.92
C MET A 451 5.41 -6.49 -14.12
N ALA A 452 4.59 -5.46 -14.34
CA ALA A 452 5.05 -4.08 -14.37
C ALA A 452 4.19 -3.22 -13.43
N GLY A 453 4.84 -2.49 -12.54
CA GLY A 453 4.22 -1.48 -11.68
C GLY A 453 4.41 -0.06 -12.20
N THR A 454 5.40 0.14 -13.07
CA THR A 454 5.77 1.42 -13.70
C THR A 454 5.97 1.25 -15.20
N LEU A 455 6.01 2.36 -15.94
CA LEU A 455 6.33 2.33 -17.38
C LEU A 455 7.81 1.98 -17.62
N ALA A 456 8.69 2.41 -16.75
CA ALA A 456 10.11 2.05 -16.81
C ALA A 456 10.31 0.53 -16.72
N GLU A 457 9.62 -0.13 -15.77
CA GLU A 457 9.63 -1.59 -15.66
C GLU A 457 9.04 -2.28 -16.89
N ALA A 458 7.96 -1.73 -17.45
CA ALA A 458 7.34 -2.27 -18.66
C ALA A 458 8.28 -2.17 -19.88
N LEU A 459 8.95 -1.03 -20.05
CA LEU A 459 9.95 -0.83 -21.08
C LEU A 459 11.14 -1.79 -20.89
N ALA A 460 11.72 -1.87 -19.70
CA ALA A 460 12.82 -2.77 -19.38
C ALA A 460 12.48 -4.24 -19.68
N ALA A 461 11.29 -4.69 -19.29
CA ALA A 461 10.82 -6.05 -19.57
C ALA A 461 10.63 -6.36 -21.07
N SER A 462 10.62 -5.33 -21.92
CA SER A 462 10.41 -5.44 -23.37
C SER A 462 11.66 -5.16 -24.20
N VAL A 463 12.78 -4.81 -23.61
CA VAL A 463 14.06 -4.71 -24.33
C VAL A 463 14.54 -6.10 -24.74
N ASP A 464 15.16 -6.21 -25.91
CA ASP A 464 15.72 -7.48 -26.41
C ASP A 464 16.88 -7.93 -25.49
N PRO A 465 16.86 -9.17 -24.95
CA PRO A 465 17.93 -9.70 -24.12
C PRO A 465 19.34 -9.68 -24.77
N HIS A 466 19.42 -9.60 -26.08
CA HIS A 466 20.70 -9.51 -26.80
C HIS A 466 21.35 -8.13 -26.70
N GLU A 467 20.60 -7.06 -26.36
CA GLU A 467 21.16 -5.73 -26.09
C GLU A 467 21.65 -5.53 -24.66
N GLU A 468 21.08 -6.20 -23.67
CA GLU A 468 21.56 -6.16 -22.27
C GLU A 468 23.02 -6.63 -22.14
N MET A 469 23.47 -7.53 -22.99
CA MET A 469 24.89 -8.00 -23.03
C MET A 469 25.83 -7.01 -23.70
N ALA A 470 25.36 -6.04 -24.49
CA ALA A 470 26.18 -5.06 -25.21
C ALA A 470 26.28 -3.70 -24.49
N ALA A 471 25.32 -3.35 -23.64
CA ALA A 471 25.35 -2.17 -22.79
C ALA A 471 25.75 -2.61 -21.38
N GLY A 472 27.03 -2.47 -21.02
CA GLY A 472 27.50 -2.70 -19.64
C GLY A 472 26.63 -1.98 -18.64
N GLU A 473 26.32 -2.64 -17.52
CA GLU A 473 25.42 -2.30 -16.41
C GLU A 473 25.04 -0.81 -16.32
N PRO A 474 23.76 -0.43 -16.50
CA PRO A 474 23.36 0.90 -16.14
C PRO A 474 23.30 0.99 -14.61
N HIS A 475 24.17 1.84 -14.04
CA HIS A 475 24.02 2.31 -12.66
C HIS A 475 22.65 2.97 -12.49
N LEU A 476 21.65 2.20 -12.14
CA LEU A 476 20.40 2.72 -11.60
C LEU A 476 20.69 3.14 -10.15
N ALA A 477 21.03 4.41 -9.99
CA ALA A 477 21.07 5.05 -8.69
C ALA A 477 19.72 4.89 -8.03
N GLY A 478 19.70 4.15 -6.93
CA GLY A 478 18.51 3.90 -6.12
C GLY A 478 17.90 5.22 -5.65
N SER A 479 16.68 5.49 -6.09
CA SER A 479 15.80 6.44 -5.45
C SER A 479 15.04 5.71 -4.35
N THR A 480 15.60 5.65 -3.16
CA THR A 480 14.86 5.38 -1.94
C THR A 480 13.99 6.60 -1.65
N ALA A 481 12.73 6.56 -2.06
CA ALA A 481 11.72 7.47 -1.58
C ALA A 481 11.15 6.92 -0.26
N ARG A 482 11.22 7.76 0.77
CA ARG A 482 10.61 7.65 2.10
C ARG A 482 9.08 7.56 1.99
#